data_cb7bf9c8108447808e66715f71f8cd85
#
_entry.id   cb7bf9c8108447808e66715f71f8cd85
#
_cell.length_a   1.000
_cell.length_b   1.000
_cell.length_c   1.000
_cell.angle_alpha   90.00
_cell.angle_beta   90.00
_cell.angle_gamma   90.00
#
_symmetry.space_group_name_H-M   'P 1'
#
loop_
_entity.id
_entity.type
_entity.pdbx_description
1 polymer ?
#
loop_
_entity_poly.entity_id
_entity_poly.type
_entity_poly.pdbx_seq_one_letter_code
_entity_poly.pdbx_strand_id
1 'polypeptide(L)'
;VRSIAAQIGDELAATVGKRVDTWLASSRTQTLSAKSRARMEALIPFALIAALKQDPTEKTFFRLFDLIEAIDKRETYLALLLEYPQVLDRVARLAANSAWAAEFVRRHPILLDELIAPPAGTAVIDWRTERRTLQTACDAATGDVEKQYELLRHAKQVVTLKLNIADVEGRLGVMALSDELSLLADMLLDTALVLAWRALNPKENLAGNWQPPAGFAVIGYGKL
;
A
#
# COMPACT_ATOMS: atom_id res chain seq x y z
N VAL A 1 -21.23 16.60 -12.69
CA VAL A 1 -20.89 17.72 -11.77
C VAL A 1 -22.14 18.23 -11.05
N ARG A 2 -23.24 18.62 -11.72
CA ARG A 2 -24.47 19.15 -11.06
C ARG A 2 -25.09 18.19 -10.03
N SER A 3 -25.08 16.88 -10.27
CA SER A 3 -25.57 15.87 -9.33
C SER A 3 -24.66 15.74 -8.09
N ILE A 4 -23.38 16.04 -8.21
CA ILE A 4 -22.40 15.98 -7.13
C ILE A 4 -22.53 17.22 -6.24
N ALA A 5 -22.71 18.40 -6.82
CA ALA A 5 -22.92 19.66 -6.07
C ALA A 5 -24.08 19.57 -5.08
N ALA A 6 -25.16 18.88 -5.46
CA ALA A 6 -26.31 18.66 -4.58
C ALA A 6 -25.99 17.83 -3.33
N GLN A 7 -24.89 17.07 -3.32
CA GLN A 7 -24.48 16.21 -2.20
C GLN A 7 -23.42 16.84 -1.31
N ILE A 8 -22.53 17.68 -1.88
CA ILE A 8 -21.37 18.23 -1.16
C ILE A 8 -21.40 19.76 -1.01
N GLY A 9 -22.41 20.42 -1.55
CA GLY A 9 -22.53 21.87 -1.58
C GLY A 9 -21.73 22.52 -2.72
N ASP A 10 -22.17 23.70 -3.11
CA ASP A 10 -21.64 24.39 -4.31
C ASP A 10 -20.16 24.79 -4.17
N GLU A 11 -19.74 25.21 -2.98
CA GLU A 11 -18.35 25.66 -2.73
C GLU A 11 -17.35 24.49 -2.88
N LEU A 12 -17.61 23.35 -2.25
CA LEU A 12 -16.76 22.19 -2.37
C LEU A 12 -16.79 21.62 -3.78
N ALA A 13 -17.97 21.59 -4.43
CA ALA A 13 -18.09 21.14 -5.81
C ALA A 13 -17.29 22.02 -6.78
N ALA A 14 -17.26 23.34 -6.57
CA ALA A 14 -16.45 24.26 -7.37
C ALA A 14 -14.96 24.03 -7.14
N THR A 15 -14.53 23.82 -5.90
CA THR A 15 -13.13 23.51 -5.54
C THR A 15 -12.66 22.20 -6.17
N VAL A 16 -13.43 21.13 -6.05
CA VAL A 16 -13.16 19.82 -6.66
C VAL A 16 -13.14 19.92 -8.17
N GLY A 17 -14.11 20.63 -8.77
CA GLY A 17 -14.15 20.88 -10.22
C GLY A 17 -12.89 21.57 -10.72
N LYS A 18 -12.48 22.66 -10.06
CA LYS A 18 -11.24 23.38 -10.39
C LYS A 18 -9.99 22.50 -10.30
N ARG A 19 -9.91 21.60 -9.28
CA ARG A 19 -8.79 20.65 -9.16
C ARG A 19 -8.75 19.68 -10.35
N VAL A 20 -9.91 19.15 -10.77
CA VAL A 20 -10.03 18.27 -11.93
C VAL A 20 -9.64 19.01 -13.21
N ASP A 21 -10.17 20.22 -13.45
CA ASP A 21 -9.86 21.02 -14.64
C ASP A 21 -8.37 21.35 -14.72
N THR A 22 -7.76 21.74 -13.59
CA THR A 22 -6.32 22.02 -13.50
C THR A 22 -5.50 20.76 -13.81
N TRP A 23 -5.91 19.61 -13.30
CA TRP A 23 -5.24 18.33 -13.55
C TRP A 23 -5.32 17.96 -15.04
N LEU A 24 -6.51 18.02 -15.64
CA LEU A 24 -6.72 17.72 -17.06
C LEU A 24 -5.93 18.68 -17.98
N ALA A 25 -5.80 19.96 -17.60
CA ALA A 25 -5.05 20.95 -18.35
C ALA A 25 -3.53 20.89 -18.12
N SER A 26 -3.05 20.09 -17.13
CA SER A 26 -1.64 20.04 -16.80
C SER A 26 -0.79 19.49 -17.95
N SER A 27 0.45 19.98 -18.08
CA SER A 27 1.42 19.50 -19.07
C SER A 27 1.67 18.00 -18.94
N ARG A 28 1.65 17.49 -17.70
CA ARG A 28 1.79 16.06 -17.40
C ARG A 28 0.67 15.25 -18.07
N THR A 29 -0.58 15.63 -17.87
CA THR A 29 -1.74 14.95 -18.47
C THR A 29 -1.72 15.06 -20.00
N GLN A 30 -1.32 16.22 -20.53
CA GLN A 30 -1.23 16.43 -21.98
C GLN A 30 -0.16 15.57 -22.67
N THR A 31 0.86 15.10 -21.95
CA THR A 31 1.91 14.20 -22.45
C THR A 31 1.60 12.71 -22.30
N LEU A 32 0.47 12.34 -21.68
CA LEU A 32 0.04 10.97 -21.57
C LEU A 32 -0.30 10.35 -22.94
N SER A 33 -0.17 9.02 -23.05
CA SER A 33 -0.71 8.29 -24.20
C SER A 33 -2.21 8.53 -24.33
N ALA A 34 -2.75 8.49 -25.54
CA ALA A 34 -4.19 8.64 -25.76
C ALA A 34 -5.01 7.65 -24.94
N LYS A 35 -4.49 6.41 -24.76
CA LYS A 35 -5.13 5.35 -24.02
C LYS A 35 -5.11 5.61 -22.50
N SER A 36 -3.97 6.05 -21.94
CA SER A 36 -3.87 6.44 -20.53
C SER A 36 -4.80 7.62 -20.22
N ARG A 37 -4.82 8.63 -21.09
CA ARG A 37 -5.69 9.79 -20.93
C ARG A 37 -7.17 9.39 -20.93
N ALA A 38 -7.62 8.61 -21.92
CA ALA A 38 -9.00 8.16 -22.00
C ALA A 38 -9.42 7.36 -20.74
N ARG A 39 -8.55 6.49 -20.22
CA ARG A 39 -8.80 5.73 -18.99
C ARG A 39 -8.86 6.63 -17.76
N MET A 40 -7.95 7.57 -17.66
CA MET A 40 -7.94 8.55 -16.57
C MET A 40 -9.21 9.40 -16.57
N GLU A 41 -9.61 9.94 -17.73
CA GLU A 41 -10.84 10.70 -17.88
C GLU A 41 -12.08 9.86 -17.53
N ALA A 42 -12.10 8.60 -17.95
CA ALA A 42 -13.18 7.65 -17.60
C ALA A 42 -13.20 7.33 -16.09
N LEU A 43 -12.05 7.34 -15.41
CA LEU A 43 -11.93 7.02 -13.98
C LEU A 43 -12.43 8.16 -13.07
N ILE A 44 -12.34 9.42 -13.50
CA ILE A 44 -12.72 10.60 -12.70
C ILE A 44 -14.14 10.49 -12.13
N PRO A 45 -15.20 10.19 -12.92
CA PRO A 45 -16.56 10.05 -12.39
C PRO A 45 -16.67 8.96 -11.32
N PHE A 46 -16.00 7.83 -11.49
CA PHE A 46 -16.01 6.73 -10.52
C PHE A 46 -15.28 7.11 -9.25
N ALA A 47 -14.15 7.84 -9.35
CA ALA A 47 -13.40 8.35 -8.20
C ALA A 47 -14.23 9.36 -7.39
N LEU A 48 -14.96 10.24 -8.06
CA LEU A 48 -15.88 11.17 -7.41
C LEU A 48 -16.98 10.42 -6.63
N ILE A 49 -17.60 9.41 -7.25
CA ILE A 49 -18.63 8.58 -6.63
C ILE A 49 -18.04 7.80 -5.44
N ALA A 50 -16.85 7.21 -5.60
CA ALA A 50 -16.19 6.48 -4.53
C ALA A 50 -15.86 7.39 -3.32
N ALA A 51 -15.40 8.62 -3.55
CA ALA A 51 -15.17 9.60 -2.51
C ALA A 51 -16.47 10.03 -1.81
N LEU A 52 -17.56 10.21 -2.55
CA LEU A 52 -18.89 10.56 -2.00
C LEU A 52 -19.44 9.49 -1.05
N LYS A 53 -19.10 8.23 -1.25
CA LYS A 53 -19.52 7.12 -0.37
C LYS A 53 -18.80 7.12 0.98
N GLN A 54 -17.71 7.87 1.11
CA GLN A 54 -16.91 8.00 2.32
C GLN A 54 -17.21 9.34 3.02
N ASP A 55 -16.23 9.93 3.70
CA ASP A 55 -16.30 11.31 4.19
C ASP A 55 -15.94 12.27 3.04
N PRO A 56 -16.93 12.95 2.39
CA PRO A 56 -16.71 13.74 1.18
C PRO A 56 -16.12 15.12 1.47
N THR A 57 -14.93 15.15 2.06
CA THR A 57 -14.16 16.37 2.31
C THR A 57 -13.22 16.68 1.16
N GLU A 58 -12.80 17.95 1.04
CA GLU A 58 -11.77 18.38 0.08
C GLU A 58 -10.52 17.46 0.16
N LYS A 59 -10.10 17.14 1.39
CA LYS A 59 -8.93 16.27 1.63
C LYS A 59 -9.11 14.88 1.02
N THR A 60 -10.30 14.28 1.12
CA THR A 60 -10.61 12.97 0.55
C THR A 60 -10.49 12.99 -0.96
N PHE A 61 -11.11 13.97 -1.62
CA PHE A 61 -11.04 14.12 -3.07
C PHE A 61 -9.60 14.33 -3.55
N PHE A 62 -8.87 15.24 -2.91
CA PHE A 62 -7.52 15.60 -3.34
C PHE A 62 -6.55 14.43 -3.17
N ARG A 63 -6.58 13.72 -2.04
CA ARG A 63 -5.74 12.53 -1.84
C ARG A 63 -6.02 11.43 -2.86
N LEU A 64 -7.30 11.22 -3.20
CA LEU A 64 -7.69 10.24 -4.20
C LEU A 64 -7.20 10.64 -5.59
N PHE A 65 -7.33 11.91 -5.97
CA PHE A 65 -6.82 12.41 -7.25
C PHE A 65 -5.30 12.36 -7.31
N ASP A 66 -4.60 12.73 -6.23
CA ASP A 66 -3.13 12.66 -6.17
C ASP A 66 -2.63 11.22 -6.34
N LEU A 67 -3.37 10.22 -5.82
CA LEU A 67 -3.06 8.82 -6.04
C LEU A 67 -3.26 8.41 -7.50
N ILE A 68 -4.40 8.80 -8.13
CA ILE A 68 -4.67 8.50 -9.54
C ILE A 68 -3.62 9.19 -10.42
N GLU A 69 -3.23 10.41 -10.10
CA GLU A 69 -2.17 11.13 -10.79
C GLU A 69 -0.80 10.43 -10.65
N ALA A 70 -0.52 9.80 -9.51
CA ALA A 70 0.72 9.06 -9.33
C ALA A 70 0.83 7.82 -10.23
N ILE A 71 -0.31 7.27 -10.68
CA ILE A 71 -0.37 6.07 -11.53
C ILE A 71 -0.76 6.36 -12.99
N ASP A 72 -0.93 7.63 -13.37
CA ASP A 72 -1.45 8.05 -14.68
C ASP A 72 -0.69 7.50 -15.89
N LYS A 73 0.63 7.26 -15.74
CA LYS A 73 1.50 6.66 -16.76
C LYS A 73 1.43 5.12 -16.79
N ARG A 74 0.75 4.50 -15.83
CA ARG A 74 0.68 3.04 -15.68
C ARG A 74 -0.68 2.53 -16.09
N GLU A 75 -0.84 2.27 -17.39
CA GLU A 75 -2.12 1.85 -17.98
C GLU A 75 -2.78 0.66 -17.27
N THR A 76 -1.98 -0.26 -16.74
CA THR A 76 -2.46 -1.46 -16.03
C THR A 76 -3.23 -1.08 -14.77
N TYR A 77 -2.71 -0.13 -13.97
CA TYR A 77 -3.39 0.30 -12.74
C TYR A 77 -4.64 1.13 -13.03
N LEU A 78 -4.63 1.97 -14.07
CA LEU A 78 -5.83 2.68 -14.49
C LEU A 78 -6.93 1.70 -14.96
N ALA A 79 -6.56 0.66 -15.72
CA ALA A 79 -7.48 -0.39 -16.12
C ALA A 79 -8.04 -1.15 -14.91
N LEU A 80 -7.17 -1.53 -13.97
CA LEU A 80 -7.53 -2.23 -12.75
C LEU A 80 -8.59 -1.46 -11.95
N LEU A 81 -8.39 -0.16 -11.73
CA LEU A 81 -9.35 0.66 -10.98
C LEU A 81 -10.68 0.84 -11.72
N LEU A 82 -10.69 0.79 -13.05
CA LEU A 82 -11.92 0.82 -13.85
C LEU A 82 -12.67 -0.53 -13.83
N GLU A 83 -11.94 -1.64 -13.90
CA GLU A 83 -12.50 -2.99 -13.95
C GLU A 83 -12.97 -3.48 -12.57
N TYR A 84 -12.35 -2.99 -11.49
CA TYR A 84 -12.63 -3.39 -10.11
C TYR A 84 -13.09 -2.22 -9.25
N PRO A 85 -14.36 -1.78 -9.34
CA PRO A 85 -14.86 -0.63 -8.55
C PRO A 85 -14.68 -0.79 -7.05
N GLN A 86 -14.69 -2.03 -6.54
CA GLN A 86 -14.43 -2.32 -5.12
C GLN A 86 -13.02 -1.94 -4.67
N VAL A 87 -12.03 -2.01 -5.57
CA VAL A 87 -10.66 -1.55 -5.28
C VAL A 87 -10.65 -0.03 -5.14
N LEU A 88 -11.34 0.66 -6.05
CA LEU A 88 -11.47 2.12 -5.99
C LEU A 88 -12.20 2.58 -4.72
N ASP A 89 -13.27 1.89 -4.31
CA ASP A 89 -13.97 2.16 -3.06
C ASP A 89 -13.05 1.97 -1.82
N ARG A 90 -12.18 0.95 -1.83
CA ARG A 90 -11.17 0.74 -0.77
C ARG A 90 -10.13 1.85 -0.75
N VAL A 91 -9.62 2.22 -1.92
CA VAL A 91 -8.67 3.34 -2.06
C VAL A 91 -9.29 4.64 -1.55
N ALA A 92 -10.55 4.92 -1.90
CA ALA A 92 -11.28 6.10 -1.41
C ALA A 92 -11.46 6.06 0.11
N ARG A 93 -11.74 4.89 0.70
CA ARG A 93 -11.82 4.71 2.15
C ARG A 93 -10.49 4.99 2.83
N LEU A 94 -9.38 4.50 2.30
CA LEU A 94 -8.04 4.82 2.80
C LEU A 94 -7.75 6.31 2.71
N ALA A 95 -8.09 6.96 1.58
CA ALA A 95 -7.89 8.39 1.38
C ALA A 95 -8.71 9.24 2.36
N ALA A 96 -9.92 8.81 2.71
CA ALA A 96 -10.77 9.50 3.69
C ALA A 96 -10.21 9.39 5.11
N ASN A 97 -9.82 8.16 5.53
CA ASN A 97 -9.55 7.85 6.93
C ASN A 97 -8.07 8.00 7.31
N SER A 98 -7.14 7.86 6.36
CA SER A 98 -5.71 7.87 6.65
C SER A 98 -4.91 8.65 5.62
N ALA A 99 -4.42 9.84 6.04
CA ALA A 99 -3.48 10.63 5.22
C ALA A 99 -2.19 9.85 4.94
N TRP A 100 -1.73 9.12 5.95
CA TRP A 100 -0.53 8.29 5.85
C TRP A 100 -0.72 7.16 4.81
N ALA A 101 -1.84 6.43 4.87
CA ALA A 101 -2.11 5.33 3.94
C ALA A 101 -2.26 5.81 2.50
N ALA A 102 -2.96 6.91 2.28
CA ALA A 102 -3.11 7.51 0.96
C ALA A 102 -1.75 7.88 0.36
N GLU A 103 -0.91 8.56 1.15
CA GLU A 103 0.45 8.93 0.74
C GLU A 103 1.35 7.70 0.55
N PHE A 104 1.19 6.69 1.39
CA PHE A 104 1.95 5.45 1.30
C PHE A 104 1.67 4.69 0.00
N VAL A 105 0.40 4.50 -0.36
CA VAL A 105 0.01 3.87 -1.63
C VAL A 105 0.41 4.74 -2.83
N ARG A 106 0.28 6.07 -2.71
CA ARG A 106 0.74 7.00 -3.75
C ARG A 106 2.23 6.84 -4.07
N ARG A 107 3.06 6.65 -3.04
CA ARG A 107 4.52 6.42 -3.21
C ARG A 107 4.86 5.01 -3.69
N HIS A 108 4.01 4.03 -3.37
CA HIS A 108 4.22 2.61 -3.67
C HIS A 108 3.04 2.02 -4.44
N PRO A 109 2.78 2.44 -5.69
CA PRO A 109 1.59 2.03 -6.45
C PRO A 109 1.47 0.52 -6.68
N ILE A 110 2.58 -0.22 -6.61
CA ILE A 110 2.58 -1.69 -6.70
C ILE A 110 1.70 -2.32 -5.60
N LEU A 111 1.51 -1.63 -4.49
CA LEU A 111 0.67 -2.10 -3.39
C LEU A 111 -0.84 -2.05 -3.68
N LEU A 112 -1.26 -1.46 -4.81
CA LEU A 112 -2.66 -1.54 -5.26
C LEU A 112 -3.09 -2.99 -5.49
N ASP A 113 -2.18 -3.87 -5.82
CA ASP A 113 -2.46 -5.30 -6.00
C ASP A 113 -2.99 -5.94 -4.70
N GLU A 114 -2.54 -5.47 -3.54
CA GLU A 114 -3.00 -5.95 -2.23
C GLU A 114 -4.45 -5.52 -1.90
N LEU A 115 -4.98 -4.53 -2.61
CA LEU A 115 -6.35 -4.07 -2.47
C LEU A 115 -7.35 -4.89 -3.29
N ILE A 116 -6.89 -5.68 -4.24
CA ILE A 116 -7.74 -6.49 -5.13
C ILE A 116 -8.33 -7.68 -4.36
N ALA A 117 -7.47 -8.43 -3.68
CA ALA A 117 -7.89 -9.62 -2.95
C ALA A 117 -8.39 -9.23 -1.55
N PRO A 118 -9.63 -9.61 -1.19
CA PRO A 118 -10.01 -9.55 0.22
C PRO A 118 -9.13 -10.53 1.00
N PRO A 119 -8.74 -10.20 2.25
CA PRO A 119 -8.03 -11.15 3.08
C PRO A 119 -8.88 -12.42 3.24
N ALA A 120 -8.30 -13.56 2.92
CA ALA A 120 -8.94 -14.86 3.09
C ALA A 120 -8.91 -15.25 4.58
N GLY A 121 -10.08 -15.41 5.19
CA GLY A 121 -10.21 -15.87 6.57
C GLY A 121 -10.32 -14.77 7.64
N THR A 122 -10.25 -15.19 8.91
CA THR A 122 -10.36 -14.30 10.08
C THR A 122 -9.04 -13.63 10.47
N ALA A 123 -7.91 -14.25 10.18
CA ALA A 123 -6.58 -13.66 10.41
C ALA A 123 -6.27 -12.61 9.36
N VAL A 124 -5.79 -11.45 9.79
CA VAL A 124 -5.39 -10.36 8.88
C VAL A 124 -4.12 -10.74 8.14
N ILE A 125 -3.17 -11.38 8.84
CA ILE A 125 -1.89 -11.84 8.30
C ILE A 125 -1.71 -13.34 8.58
N ASP A 126 -1.37 -14.11 7.56
CA ASP A 126 -0.85 -15.48 7.73
C ASP A 126 0.68 -15.43 7.89
N TRP A 127 1.13 -15.25 9.11
CA TRP A 127 2.55 -15.10 9.45
C TRP A 127 3.42 -16.28 9.01
N ARG A 128 2.85 -17.48 8.99
CA ARG A 128 3.58 -18.69 8.51
C ARG A 128 3.87 -18.57 7.02
N THR A 129 2.89 -18.17 6.25
CA THR A 129 3.03 -17.99 4.80
C THR A 129 3.93 -16.79 4.48
N GLU A 130 3.77 -15.65 5.18
CA GLU A 130 4.60 -14.47 4.96
C GLU A 130 6.08 -14.75 5.26
N ARG A 131 6.40 -15.36 6.41
CA ARG A 131 7.78 -15.75 6.75
C ARG A 131 8.39 -16.69 5.69
N ARG A 132 7.65 -17.71 5.28
CA ARG A 132 8.12 -18.68 4.27
C ARG A 132 8.35 -18.02 2.92
N THR A 133 7.44 -17.17 2.49
CA THR A 133 7.54 -16.44 1.22
C THR A 133 8.77 -15.54 1.20
N LEU A 134 8.97 -14.74 2.26
CA LEU A 134 10.13 -13.86 2.40
C LEU A 134 11.43 -14.66 2.42
N GLN A 135 11.50 -15.74 3.20
CA GLN A 135 12.69 -16.58 3.29
C GLN A 135 13.03 -17.22 1.95
N THR A 136 12.04 -17.81 1.26
CA THR A 136 12.25 -18.43 -0.06
C THR A 136 12.75 -17.41 -1.09
N ALA A 137 12.18 -16.19 -1.08
CA ALA A 137 12.62 -15.12 -1.98
C ALA A 137 14.06 -14.66 -1.68
N CYS A 138 14.40 -14.51 -0.39
CA CYS A 138 15.76 -14.15 0.03
C CYS A 138 16.78 -15.25 -0.29
N ASP A 139 16.41 -16.51 -0.14
CA ASP A 139 17.26 -17.66 -0.49
C ASP A 139 17.52 -17.71 -2.02
N ALA A 140 16.50 -17.44 -2.82
CA ALA A 140 16.63 -17.35 -4.27
C ALA A 140 17.53 -16.19 -4.73
N ALA A 141 17.64 -15.13 -3.92
CA ALA A 141 18.51 -13.97 -4.13
C ALA A 141 19.86 -14.09 -3.41
N THR A 142 20.31 -15.31 -3.06
CA THR A 142 21.59 -15.53 -2.39
C THR A 142 22.75 -14.98 -3.23
N GLY A 143 23.59 -14.13 -2.63
CA GLY A 143 24.68 -13.43 -3.30
C GLY A 143 24.34 -12.05 -3.85
N ASP A 144 23.07 -11.68 -3.89
CA ASP A 144 22.58 -10.35 -4.26
C ASP A 144 22.00 -9.64 -3.02
N VAL A 145 22.87 -8.98 -2.27
CA VAL A 145 22.53 -8.28 -1.01
C VAL A 145 21.53 -7.16 -1.24
N GLU A 146 21.66 -6.43 -2.34
CA GLU A 146 20.75 -5.32 -2.65
C GLU A 146 19.33 -5.85 -2.90
N LYS A 147 19.22 -6.92 -3.66
CA LYS A 147 17.95 -7.61 -3.88
C LYS A 147 17.33 -8.14 -2.59
N GLN A 148 18.13 -8.70 -1.69
CA GLN A 148 17.65 -9.15 -0.38
C GLN A 148 17.10 -7.99 0.46
N TYR A 149 17.75 -6.82 0.44
CA TYR A 149 17.24 -5.61 1.12
C TYR A 149 15.97 -5.07 0.48
N GLU A 150 15.83 -5.14 -0.84
CA GLU A 150 14.59 -4.80 -1.52
C GLU A 150 13.43 -5.70 -1.10
N LEU A 151 13.67 -7.01 -0.98
CA LEU A 151 12.67 -7.99 -0.53
C LEU A 151 12.20 -7.72 0.89
N LEU A 152 13.12 -7.42 1.82
CA LEU A 152 12.78 -7.02 3.19
C LEU A 152 11.93 -5.74 3.22
N ARG A 153 12.33 -4.70 2.46
CA ARG A 153 11.57 -3.46 2.35
C ARG A 153 10.17 -3.68 1.77
N HIS A 154 10.09 -4.51 0.73
CA HIS A 154 8.81 -4.84 0.10
C HIS A 154 7.88 -5.60 1.05
N ALA A 155 8.38 -6.63 1.74
CA ALA A 155 7.61 -7.38 2.74
C ALA A 155 7.08 -6.44 3.84
N LYS A 156 7.93 -5.54 4.38
CA LYS A 156 7.51 -4.52 5.33
C LYS A 156 6.37 -3.67 4.78
N GLN A 157 6.49 -3.19 3.54
CA GLN A 157 5.49 -2.31 2.91
C GLN A 157 4.15 -3.01 2.74
N VAL A 158 4.16 -4.23 2.21
CA VAL A 158 2.96 -5.05 1.99
C VAL A 158 2.24 -5.30 3.30
N VAL A 159 2.94 -5.83 4.30
CA VAL A 159 2.31 -6.18 5.58
C VAL A 159 1.82 -4.92 6.31
N THR A 160 2.60 -3.85 6.33
CA THR A 160 2.17 -2.57 6.94
C THR A 160 0.89 -2.04 6.28
N LEU A 161 0.77 -2.14 4.95
CA LEU A 161 -0.46 -1.73 4.26
C LEU A 161 -1.64 -2.64 4.62
N LYS A 162 -1.46 -3.96 4.64
CA LYS A 162 -2.51 -4.93 5.04
C LYS A 162 -3.04 -4.62 6.44
N LEU A 163 -2.14 -4.34 7.39
CA LEU A 163 -2.50 -3.98 8.76
C LEU A 163 -3.25 -2.64 8.82
N ASN A 164 -2.79 -1.64 8.08
CA ASN A 164 -3.47 -0.34 8.00
C ASN A 164 -4.87 -0.45 7.39
N ILE A 165 -5.05 -1.26 6.34
CA ILE A 165 -6.36 -1.54 5.75
C ILE A 165 -7.28 -2.17 6.80
N ALA A 166 -6.78 -3.16 7.55
CA ALA A 166 -7.56 -3.83 8.59
C ALA A 166 -7.96 -2.90 9.73
N ASP A 167 -7.08 -1.98 10.13
CA ASP A 167 -7.36 -0.94 11.12
C ASP A 167 -8.44 0.03 10.60
N VAL A 168 -8.29 0.58 9.41
CA VAL A 168 -9.26 1.49 8.79
C VAL A 168 -10.62 0.82 8.55
N GLU A 169 -10.64 -0.49 8.27
CA GLU A 169 -11.87 -1.28 8.14
C GLU A 169 -12.46 -1.70 9.51
N GLY A 170 -11.82 -1.35 10.62
CA GLY A 170 -12.30 -1.68 11.97
C GLY A 170 -12.17 -3.18 12.32
N ARG A 171 -11.34 -3.93 11.59
CA ARG A 171 -11.10 -5.38 11.82
C ARG A 171 -10.04 -5.65 12.89
N LEU A 172 -9.24 -4.67 13.22
CA LEU A 172 -8.23 -4.74 14.28
C LEU A 172 -8.47 -3.66 15.32
N GLY A 173 -8.45 -4.03 16.59
CA GLY A 173 -8.34 -3.06 17.69
C GLY A 173 -6.88 -2.66 17.91
N VAL A 174 -6.66 -1.54 18.61
CA VAL A 174 -5.32 -0.94 18.82
C VAL A 174 -4.32 -1.94 19.41
N MET A 175 -4.72 -2.75 20.39
CA MET A 175 -3.81 -3.75 21.00
C MET A 175 -3.43 -4.84 20.00
N ALA A 176 -4.42 -5.39 19.28
CA ALA A 176 -4.16 -6.40 18.25
C ALA A 176 -3.29 -5.86 17.12
N LEU A 177 -3.49 -4.60 16.72
CA LEU A 177 -2.63 -3.94 15.73
C LEU A 177 -1.18 -3.82 16.23
N SER A 178 -0.99 -3.48 17.52
CA SER A 178 0.35 -3.42 18.13
C SER A 178 1.04 -4.79 18.15
N ASP A 179 0.28 -5.84 18.48
CA ASP A 179 0.80 -7.21 18.47
C ASP A 179 1.23 -7.65 17.07
N GLU A 180 0.40 -7.36 16.06
CA GLU A 180 0.70 -7.66 14.65
C GLU A 180 1.92 -6.87 14.13
N LEU A 181 2.09 -5.61 14.53
CA LEU A 181 3.27 -4.81 14.19
C LEU A 181 4.54 -5.38 14.86
N SER A 182 4.44 -5.89 16.08
CA SER A 182 5.55 -6.56 16.76
C SER A 182 5.95 -7.84 16.03
N LEU A 183 4.97 -8.65 15.59
CA LEU A 183 5.24 -9.85 14.77
C LEU A 183 5.90 -9.51 13.42
N LEU A 184 5.54 -8.36 12.82
CA LEU A 184 6.23 -7.86 11.63
C LEU A 184 7.69 -7.53 11.93
N ALA A 185 7.94 -6.81 13.01
CA ALA A 185 9.29 -6.45 13.43
C ALA A 185 10.14 -7.72 13.67
N ASP A 186 9.61 -8.70 14.40
CA ASP A 186 10.27 -9.97 14.66
C ASP A 186 10.63 -10.70 13.37
N MET A 187 9.67 -10.82 12.43
CA MET A 187 9.92 -11.46 11.15
C MET A 187 11.04 -10.78 10.36
N LEU A 188 11.05 -9.46 10.31
CA LEU A 188 12.06 -8.70 9.57
C LEU A 188 13.43 -8.77 10.23
N LEU A 189 13.50 -8.68 11.56
CA LEU A 189 14.74 -8.78 12.33
C LEU A 189 15.35 -10.18 12.23
N ASP A 190 14.56 -11.23 12.41
CA ASP A 190 15.00 -12.61 12.24
C ASP A 190 15.60 -12.83 10.85
N THR A 191 14.90 -12.38 9.81
CA THR A 191 15.39 -12.52 8.43
C THR A 191 16.65 -11.72 8.19
N ALA A 192 16.71 -10.46 8.66
CA ALA A 192 17.88 -9.61 8.51
C ALA A 192 19.12 -10.19 9.22
N LEU A 193 18.93 -10.77 10.40
CA LEU A 193 20.00 -11.45 11.15
C LEU A 193 20.56 -12.65 10.38
N VAL A 194 19.68 -13.50 9.84
CA VAL A 194 20.12 -14.64 9.02
C VAL A 194 20.91 -14.18 7.80
N LEU A 195 20.44 -13.15 7.10
CA LEU A 195 21.13 -12.60 5.94
C LEU A 195 22.50 -12.00 6.30
N ALA A 196 22.56 -11.23 7.38
CA ALA A 196 23.82 -10.64 7.86
C ALA A 196 24.82 -11.73 8.30
N TRP A 197 24.35 -12.75 9.01
CA TRP A 197 25.20 -13.86 9.43
C TRP A 197 25.76 -14.63 8.24
N ARG A 198 24.93 -14.95 7.25
CA ARG A 198 25.36 -15.62 6.02
C ARG A 198 26.40 -14.81 5.26
N ALA A 199 26.23 -13.50 5.19
CA ALA A 199 27.18 -12.62 4.53
C ALA A 199 28.57 -12.61 5.23
N LEU A 200 28.59 -12.68 6.58
CA LEU A 200 29.81 -12.74 7.36
C LEU A 200 30.44 -14.16 7.41
N ASN A 201 29.63 -15.19 7.31
CA ASN A 201 30.05 -16.60 7.46
C ASN A 201 29.64 -17.44 6.24
N PRO A 202 30.17 -17.17 5.04
CA PRO A 202 29.69 -17.81 3.80
C PRO A 202 29.96 -19.31 3.72
N LYS A 203 30.76 -19.86 4.64
CA LYS A 203 31.05 -21.30 4.71
C LYS A 203 30.09 -22.07 5.62
N GLU A 204 29.28 -21.37 6.41
CA GLU A 204 28.30 -22.03 7.28
C GLU A 204 27.01 -22.33 6.51
N ASN A 205 26.58 -23.59 6.60
CA ASN A 205 25.27 -23.97 6.07
C ASN A 205 24.18 -23.69 7.09
N LEU A 206 23.49 -22.57 6.97
CA LEU A 206 22.39 -22.16 7.85
C LEU A 206 21.08 -22.82 7.38
N ALA A 207 20.98 -24.14 7.46
CA ALA A 207 19.75 -24.86 7.16
C ALA A 207 18.86 -24.98 8.43
N GLY A 208 17.56 -24.83 8.25
CA GLY A 208 16.59 -25.06 9.32
C GLY A 208 16.41 -23.87 10.29
N ASN A 209 16.13 -24.18 11.55
CA ASN A 209 15.91 -23.21 12.65
C ASN A 209 17.26 -22.64 13.14
N TRP A 210 17.90 -21.80 12.29
CA TRP A 210 19.11 -21.10 12.73
C TRP A 210 18.77 -20.15 13.89
N GLN A 211 19.63 -20.15 14.90
CA GLN A 211 19.61 -19.18 15.99
C GLN A 211 20.94 -18.45 16.07
N PRO A 212 20.97 -17.18 16.46
CA PRO A 212 22.20 -16.46 16.66
C PRO A 212 23.05 -17.15 17.72
N PRO A 213 24.40 -17.06 17.62
CA PRO A 213 25.30 -17.65 18.60
C PRO A 213 25.02 -17.13 20.00
N ALA A 214 25.31 -17.94 21.00
CA ALA A 214 25.15 -17.58 22.40
C ALA A 214 25.87 -16.25 22.70
N GLY A 215 25.19 -15.34 23.42
CA GLY A 215 25.70 -14.03 23.78
C GLY A 215 25.31 -12.88 22.84
N PHE A 216 24.51 -13.16 21.78
CA PHE A 216 23.93 -12.12 20.93
C PHE A 216 22.41 -12.03 21.16
N ALA A 217 21.90 -10.84 21.37
CA ALA A 217 20.46 -10.57 21.47
C ALA A 217 20.12 -9.22 20.81
N VAL A 218 18.97 -9.18 20.16
CA VAL A 218 18.36 -7.93 19.70
C VAL A 218 17.28 -7.54 20.69
N ILE A 219 17.38 -6.35 21.24
CA ILE A 219 16.41 -5.84 22.20
C ILE A 219 15.74 -4.61 21.59
N GLY A 220 14.43 -4.69 21.37
CA GLY A 220 13.62 -3.58 20.88
C GLY A 220 13.10 -2.72 22.04
N TYR A 221 13.24 -1.40 21.91
CA TYR A 221 12.70 -0.42 22.85
C TYR A 221 11.80 0.58 22.11
N GLY A 222 10.71 0.97 22.74
CA GLY A 222 9.85 2.03 22.26
C GLY A 222 8.83 1.59 21.20
N LYS A 223 8.60 2.43 20.23
CA LYS A 223 7.67 2.14 19.12
C LYS A 223 8.40 1.32 18.06
N LEU A 224 8.08 0.07 17.96
CA LEU A 224 8.49 -0.80 16.86
C LEU A 224 7.55 -0.66 15.67
#